data_0c90c25b6cf7f9cbc064fd842122a496
#
_entry.id   0c90c25b6cf7f9cbc064fd842122a496
#
_cell.length_a   1.000
_cell.length_b   1.000
_cell.length_c   1.000
_cell.angle_alpha   90.00
_cell.angle_beta   90.00
_cell.angle_gamma   90.00
#
_symmetry.space_group_name_H-M   'P 1'
#
loop_
_entity.id
_entity.type
_entity.pdbx_description
1 polymer ?
#
loop_
_entity_poly.entity_id
_entity_poly.type
_entity_poly.pdbx_seq_one_letter_code
_entity_poly.pdbx_strand_id
1 'polypeptide(L)'
;MTTSNNHPNWPSLSDRQGLLRDRFPVWTPLTLDGLLAKNAQDYPNRVFVLTDRQSWTYAQMHAWSTQLAAGLCHLGVKPGDHVALLMANFPEFIAIKFAIAMVCAVAVPINFLNKRDELGYVLKQSDAVMLITMDSFRNMPYCRYLDELAPGWQVQGGGDEFPKLKNVLVFATGENGSDNISKHLLLNASFGEGLVLPPGFAPAPNALCDIIYTSGTTGFPKGVMLSHDMLLRTAFGSAWARGFEDGRRIVFSLPLYHVYGYVEGLLACMFVGGSVVPQLKFDAADTLSAIEQHQATDVLLIPAMTMALIDAQKVQPSPLHSLHSVISSGGRAPASLWQDILDYLHPQEITTGYGMTEVTASSTVTRPSDGMTRWLTTNGRLRDVGPAGEPALNQRLVVYRVVDPVSGQEMPPGQVGELQAKGPGVMKAYYNKPDETAAAFTADGWLHTGDLGYLDAEDYLTLVGRLKESYRCGGEQVLPSEVEDVLMSHPAVLQAHVAPIPDERMGEVGVAFVVLRDKMSCESIALEALCKERLARFKQPRHVLFLSASDIPTTPSGRARKFLLSQMALESLGLITPL
;
A
#
# COMPACT_ATOMS: atom_id res chain seq x y z
N MET A 1 -12.17 -38.29 0.49
CA MET A 1 -11.95 -38.54 -0.95
C MET A 1 -11.10 -37.39 -1.44
N THR A 2 -9.84 -37.64 -1.69
CA THR A 2 -8.88 -36.64 -2.17
C THR A 2 -9.17 -36.38 -3.65
N THR A 3 -9.85 -35.27 -3.94
CA THR A 3 -9.92 -34.76 -5.31
C THR A 3 -8.54 -34.23 -5.68
N SER A 4 -7.84 -34.96 -6.52
CA SER A 4 -6.62 -34.47 -7.16
C SER A 4 -7.01 -33.26 -8.04
N ASN A 5 -6.80 -32.05 -7.52
CA ASN A 5 -6.86 -30.85 -8.34
C ASN A 5 -5.75 -30.96 -9.40
N ASN A 6 -6.13 -31.18 -10.66
CA ASN A 6 -5.25 -31.10 -11.82
C ASN A 6 -4.88 -29.63 -12.10
N HIS A 7 -4.13 -29.00 -11.20
CA HIS A 7 -3.44 -27.77 -11.54
C HIS A 7 -2.23 -28.12 -12.42
N PRO A 8 -1.92 -27.30 -13.44
CA PRO A 8 -0.70 -27.51 -14.20
C PRO A 8 0.50 -27.58 -13.23
N ASN A 9 1.43 -28.51 -13.47
CA ASN A 9 2.67 -28.62 -12.67
C ASN A 9 3.47 -27.33 -12.81
N TRP A 10 3.28 -26.40 -11.90
CA TRP A 10 4.09 -25.20 -11.83
C TRP A 10 5.52 -25.58 -11.43
N PRO A 11 6.54 -24.96 -12.05
CA PRO A 11 7.92 -25.19 -11.67
C PRO A 11 8.15 -24.83 -10.19
N SER A 12 9.11 -25.47 -9.56
CA SER A 12 9.47 -25.14 -8.18
C SER A 12 9.87 -23.67 -8.03
N LEU A 13 9.77 -23.11 -6.81
CA LEU A 13 10.23 -21.74 -6.55
C LEU A 13 11.67 -21.53 -7.01
N SER A 14 12.56 -22.52 -6.76
CA SER A 14 13.96 -22.47 -7.17
C SER A 14 14.13 -22.41 -8.69
N ASP A 15 13.33 -23.18 -9.45
CA ASP A 15 13.40 -23.17 -10.91
C ASP A 15 12.92 -21.82 -11.46
N ARG A 16 11.83 -21.29 -10.92
CA ARG A 16 11.30 -19.97 -11.30
C ARG A 16 12.28 -18.83 -10.98
N GLN A 17 12.95 -18.89 -9.82
CA GLN A 17 14.03 -17.96 -9.48
C GLN A 17 15.25 -18.16 -10.40
N GLY A 18 15.52 -19.38 -10.85
CA GLY A 18 16.54 -19.67 -11.87
C GLY A 18 16.27 -18.90 -13.16
N LEU A 19 15.03 -18.96 -13.68
CA LEU A 19 14.63 -18.22 -14.89
C LEU A 19 14.79 -16.70 -14.73
N LEU A 20 14.43 -16.16 -13.57
CA LEU A 20 14.63 -14.73 -13.27
C LEU A 20 16.12 -14.38 -13.20
N ARG A 21 16.94 -15.25 -12.61
CA ARG A 21 18.41 -15.07 -12.54
C ARG A 21 19.05 -15.11 -13.93
N ASP A 22 18.64 -16.02 -14.79
CA ASP A 22 19.17 -16.09 -16.15
C ASP A 22 18.85 -14.83 -16.95
N ARG A 23 17.68 -14.23 -16.71
CA ARG A 23 17.25 -12.99 -17.34
C ARG A 23 17.91 -11.74 -16.73
N PHE A 24 18.16 -11.76 -15.43
CA PHE A 24 18.79 -10.67 -14.66
C PHE A 24 19.95 -11.23 -13.82
N PRO A 25 21.05 -11.64 -14.44
CA PRO A 25 22.15 -12.31 -13.71
C PRO A 25 22.87 -11.38 -12.72
N VAL A 26 22.87 -10.09 -13.03
CA VAL A 26 23.40 -9.01 -12.19
C VAL A 26 22.43 -7.86 -12.23
N TRP A 27 22.20 -7.23 -11.10
CA TRP A 27 21.36 -6.03 -11.06
C TRP A 27 22.03 -4.87 -11.80
N THR A 28 21.39 -4.42 -12.85
CA THR A 28 21.74 -3.18 -13.53
C THR A 28 20.67 -2.16 -13.17
N PRO A 29 21.02 -1.04 -12.52
CA PRO A 29 20.06 -0.02 -12.15
C PRO A 29 19.25 0.47 -13.35
N LEU A 30 17.94 0.50 -13.21
CA LEU A 30 16.97 0.88 -14.24
C LEU A 30 16.17 2.10 -13.80
N THR A 31 15.52 2.73 -14.76
CA THR A 31 14.49 3.75 -14.52
C THR A 31 13.12 3.21 -14.88
N LEU A 32 12.05 3.82 -14.37
CA LEU A 32 10.67 3.35 -14.63
C LEU A 32 10.36 3.35 -16.12
N ASP A 33 10.66 4.44 -16.79
CA ASP A 33 10.50 4.58 -18.25
C ASP A 33 11.43 3.63 -19.03
N GLY A 34 12.67 3.43 -18.55
CA GLY A 34 13.62 2.47 -19.14
C GLY A 34 13.12 1.03 -19.08
N LEU A 35 12.49 0.61 -17.97
CA LEU A 35 11.88 -0.71 -17.86
C LEU A 35 10.67 -0.85 -18.79
N LEU A 36 9.83 0.19 -18.92
CA LEU A 36 8.71 0.17 -19.86
C LEU A 36 9.19 0.10 -21.31
N ALA A 37 10.20 0.91 -21.68
CA ALA A 37 10.79 0.89 -23.02
C ALA A 37 11.39 -0.48 -23.36
N LYS A 38 12.14 -1.07 -22.42
CA LYS A 38 12.68 -2.43 -22.57
C LYS A 38 11.56 -3.44 -22.81
N ASN A 39 10.50 -3.43 -22.03
CA ASN A 39 9.39 -4.37 -22.20
C ASN A 39 8.60 -4.10 -23.49
N ALA A 40 8.46 -2.85 -23.92
CA ALA A 40 7.87 -2.52 -25.22
C ALA A 40 8.70 -3.05 -26.40
N GLN A 41 10.01 -3.17 -26.23
CA GLN A 41 10.91 -3.77 -27.20
C GLN A 41 10.89 -5.31 -27.15
N ASP A 42 10.98 -5.89 -25.95
CA ASP A 42 11.07 -7.35 -25.75
C ASP A 42 9.72 -8.05 -25.98
N TYR A 43 8.60 -7.37 -25.62
CA TYR A 43 7.23 -7.93 -25.62
C TYR A 43 6.20 -6.97 -26.23
N PRO A 44 6.41 -6.42 -27.45
CA PRO A 44 5.59 -5.33 -28.01
C PRO A 44 4.08 -5.63 -28.02
N ASN A 45 3.73 -6.87 -28.32
CA ASN A 45 2.35 -7.30 -28.48
C ASN A 45 1.75 -7.96 -27.22
N ARG A 46 2.55 -8.11 -26.15
CA ARG A 46 2.04 -8.68 -24.92
C ARG A 46 1.22 -7.66 -24.16
N VAL A 47 0.04 -8.09 -23.71
CA VAL A 47 -0.85 -7.23 -22.93
C VAL A 47 -0.22 -6.91 -21.59
N PHE A 48 -0.17 -5.64 -21.23
CA PHE A 48 0.34 -5.14 -19.94
C PHE A 48 -0.79 -4.75 -19.00
N VAL A 49 -1.76 -3.98 -19.46
CA VAL A 49 -2.89 -3.53 -18.64
C VAL A 49 -4.18 -4.05 -19.26
N LEU A 50 -5.02 -4.67 -18.41
CA LEU A 50 -6.35 -5.15 -18.77
C LEU A 50 -7.41 -4.47 -17.91
N THR A 51 -8.52 -4.14 -18.54
CA THR A 51 -9.77 -3.78 -17.88
C THR A 51 -10.90 -4.57 -18.53
N ASP A 52 -12.10 -4.53 -17.96
CA ASP A 52 -13.28 -5.20 -18.55
C ASP A 52 -13.64 -4.68 -19.94
N ARG A 53 -13.15 -3.49 -20.32
CA ARG A 53 -13.50 -2.81 -21.57
C ARG A 53 -12.39 -2.80 -22.59
N GLN A 54 -11.15 -2.70 -22.17
CA GLN A 54 -9.99 -2.45 -23.02
C GLN A 54 -8.73 -3.11 -22.47
N SER A 55 -7.77 -3.30 -23.35
CA SER A 55 -6.42 -3.75 -22.98
C SER A 55 -5.37 -2.94 -23.71
N TRP A 56 -4.21 -2.78 -23.10
CA TRP A 56 -3.05 -2.12 -23.68
C TRP A 56 -1.85 -3.05 -23.66
N THR A 57 -1.20 -3.19 -24.82
CA THR A 57 0.08 -3.89 -24.89
C THR A 57 1.20 -3.03 -24.34
N TYR A 58 2.38 -3.61 -24.10
CA TYR A 58 3.57 -2.85 -23.68
C TYR A 58 3.93 -1.77 -24.71
N ALA A 59 3.87 -2.08 -26.03
CA ALA A 59 4.12 -1.10 -27.07
C ALA A 59 3.10 0.05 -27.07
N GLN A 60 1.82 -0.27 -26.90
CA GLN A 60 0.76 0.75 -26.83
C GLN A 60 0.91 1.62 -25.58
N MET A 61 1.21 1.04 -24.43
CA MET A 61 1.43 1.79 -23.17
C MET A 61 2.65 2.70 -23.28
N HIS A 62 3.74 2.21 -23.88
CA HIS A 62 4.93 3.02 -24.10
C HIS A 62 4.66 4.20 -25.05
N ALA A 63 3.98 3.95 -26.18
CA ALA A 63 3.61 4.99 -27.14
C ALA A 63 2.70 6.05 -26.50
N TRP A 64 1.70 5.61 -25.75
CA TRP A 64 0.78 6.51 -25.03
C TRP A 64 1.52 7.35 -23.98
N SER A 65 2.38 6.72 -23.18
CA SER A 65 3.20 7.45 -22.19
C SER A 65 4.14 8.47 -22.86
N THR A 66 4.70 8.13 -24.03
CA THR A 66 5.54 9.06 -24.80
C THR A 66 4.76 10.26 -25.31
N GLN A 67 3.53 10.03 -25.81
CA GLN A 67 2.62 11.10 -26.22
C GLN A 67 2.29 12.03 -25.04
N LEU A 68 1.93 11.46 -23.89
CA LEU A 68 1.65 12.23 -22.68
C LEU A 68 2.88 13.00 -22.21
N ALA A 69 4.08 12.42 -22.27
CA ALA A 69 5.34 13.07 -21.92
C ALA A 69 5.60 14.32 -22.81
N ALA A 70 5.35 14.20 -24.11
CA ALA A 70 5.44 15.35 -25.04
C ALA A 70 4.44 16.45 -24.66
N GLY A 71 3.21 16.08 -24.27
CA GLY A 71 2.20 17.03 -23.77
C GLY A 71 2.64 17.73 -22.48
N LEU A 72 3.22 16.98 -21.53
CA LEU A 72 3.75 17.56 -20.28
C LEU A 72 4.87 18.56 -20.55
N CYS A 73 5.82 18.24 -21.44
CA CYS A 73 6.88 19.16 -21.87
C CYS A 73 6.29 20.41 -22.52
N HIS A 74 5.28 20.27 -23.40
CA HIS A 74 4.62 21.40 -24.06
C HIS A 74 3.96 22.35 -23.04
N LEU A 75 3.43 21.82 -21.95
CA LEU A 75 2.89 22.60 -20.82
C LEU A 75 3.98 23.15 -19.87
N GLY A 76 5.26 22.94 -20.19
CA GLY A 76 6.39 23.52 -19.50
C GLY A 76 6.90 22.74 -18.28
N VAL A 77 6.55 21.47 -18.14
CA VAL A 77 7.14 20.58 -17.13
C VAL A 77 8.60 20.35 -17.46
N LYS A 78 9.47 20.48 -16.47
CA LYS A 78 10.94 20.38 -16.58
C LYS A 78 11.46 19.24 -15.70
N PRO A 79 12.70 18.77 -15.95
CA PRO A 79 13.38 17.84 -15.05
C PRO A 79 13.39 18.34 -13.60
N GLY A 80 13.02 17.48 -12.67
CA GLY A 80 12.93 17.79 -11.26
C GLY A 80 11.65 18.48 -10.81
N ASP A 81 10.76 18.89 -11.72
CA ASP A 81 9.44 19.42 -11.37
C ASP A 81 8.56 18.35 -10.73
N HIS A 82 7.72 18.74 -9.79
CA HIS A 82 6.79 17.83 -9.13
C HIS A 82 5.42 17.89 -9.82
N VAL A 83 4.93 16.73 -10.24
CA VAL A 83 3.62 16.56 -10.87
C VAL A 83 2.71 15.78 -9.91
N ALA A 84 1.74 16.46 -9.34
CA ALA A 84 0.72 15.87 -8.48
C ALA A 84 -0.27 15.05 -9.31
N LEU A 85 -0.55 13.82 -8.89
CA LEU A 85 -1.43 12.88 -9.59
C LEU A 85 -2.54 12.39 -8.65
N LEU A 86 -3.72 12.95 -8.79
CA LEU A 86 -4.92 12.63 -8.02
C LEU A 86 -5.87 11.77 -8.87
N MET A 87 -5.61 10.48 -8.90
CA MET A 87 -6.34 9.57 -9.78
C MET A 87 -6.49 8.17 -9.13
N ALA A 88 -7.62 7.51 -9.39
CA ALA A 88 -7.83 6.10 -9.06
C ALA A 88 -7.07 5.18 -10.04
N ASN A 89 -7.25 3.88 -9.93
CA ASN A 89 -6.53 2.88 -10.71
C ASN A 89 -6.93 2.83 -12.20
N PHE A 90 -7.18 3.98 -12.82
CA PHE A 90 -7.41 4.07 -14.26
C PHE A 90 -6.12 3.73 -15.03
N PRO A 91 -6.21 3.16 -16.24
CA PRO A 91 -5.04 2.95 -17.11
C PRO A 91 -4.26 4.24 -17.39
N GLU A 92 -4.95 5.39 -17.40
CA GLU A 92 -4.39 6.73 -17.50
C GLU A 92 -3.38 7.01 -16.39
N PHE A 93 -3.65 6.59 -15.15
CA PHE A 93 -2.70 6.71 -14.04
C PHE A 93 -1.35 6.08 -14.41
N ILE A 94 -1.39 4.87 -14.98
CA ILE A 94 -0.20 4.10 -15.34
C ILE A 94 0.57 4.81 -16.45
N ALA A 95 -0.12 5.23 -17.52
CA ALA A 95 0.49 5.95 -18.64
C ALA A 95 1.13 7.28 -18.19
N ILE A 96 0.44 8.04 -17.34
CA ILE A 96 0.92 9.32 -16.79
C ILE A 96 2.15 9.10 -15.90
N LYS A 97 2.17 8.06 -15.06
CA LYS A 97 3.32 7.75 -14.21
C LYS A 97 4.59 7.55 -15.02
N PHE A 98 4.51 6.81 -16.11
CA PHE A 98 5.65 6.62 -17.00
C PHE A 98 5.98 7.90 -17.77
N ALA A 99 4.98 8.68 -18.19
CA ALA A 99 5.20 9.97 -18.85
C ALA A 99 5.97 10.96 -17.96
N ILE A 100 5.62 11.04 -16.67
CA ILE A 100 6.33 11.88 -15.69
C ILE A 100 7.80 11.42 -15.56
N ALA A 101 8.04 10.11 -15.51
CA ALA A 101 9.40 9.56 -15.45
C ALA A 101 10.20 9.88 -16.71
N MET A 102 9.60 9.77 -17.91
CA MET A 102 10.24 10.07 -19.20
C MET A 102 10.75 11.51 -19.30
N VAL A 103 10.09 12.47 -18.66
CA VAL A 103 10.52 13.88 -18.64
C VAL A 103 11.41 14.22 -17.44
N CYS A 104 11.93 13.23 -16.74
CA CYS A 104 12.74 13.39 -15.52
C CYS A 104 12.05 14.22 -14.42
N ALA A 105 10.73 14.27 -14.40
CA ALA A 105 9.93 14.89 -13.35
C ALA A 105 9.65 13.91 -12.20
N VAL A 106 9.19 14.43 -11.08
CA VAL A 106 8.87 13.66 -9.87
C VAL A 106 7.36 13.52 -9.74
N ALA A 107 6.87 12.30 -9.65
CA ALA A 107 5.45 12.07 -9.41
C ALA A 107 5.11 12.24 -7.93
N VAL A 108 3.99 12.91 -7.66
CA VAL A 108 3.39 13.02 -6.33
C VAL A 108 2.01 12.37 -6.37
N PRO A 109 1.93 11.03 -6.27
CA PRO A 109 0.64 10.35 -6.27
C PRO A 109 -0.11 10.68 -4.98
N ILE A 110 -1.34 11.18 -5.14
CA ILE A 110 -2.19 11.64 -4.05
C ILE A 110 -3.28 10.62 -3.78
N ASN A 111 -3.56 10.37 -2.51
CA ASN A 111 -4.70 9.59 -2.09
C ASN A 111 -6.01 10.22 -2.58
N PHE A 112 -6.72 9.53 -3.47
CA PHE A 112 -7.99 10.03 -4.01
C PHE A 112 -9.14 10.06 -2.98
N LEU A 113 -8.94 9.54 -1.78
CA LEU A 113 -9.88 9.69 -0.66
C LEU A 113 -9.64 10.97 0.15
N ASN A 114 -8.59 11.73 -0.16
CA ASN A 114 -8.34 13.01 0.49
C ASN A 114 -9.48 13.99 0.23
N LYS A 115 -10.00 14.56 1.30
CA LYS A 115 -10.95 15.68 1.23
C LYS A 115 -10.20 16.98 0.91
N ARG A 116 -10.97 18.07 0.77
CA ARG A 116 -10.48 19.39 0.37
C ARG A 116 -9.21 19.84 1.14
N ASP A 117 -9.24 19.83 2.46
CA ASP A 117 -8.14 20.37 3.26
C ASP A 117 -6.89 19.47 3.22
N GLU A 118 -7.08 18.15 3.17
CA GLU A 118 -5.98 17.20 3.00
C GLU A 118 -5.35 17.34 1.60
N LEU A 119 -6.16 17.56 0.57
CA LEU A 119 -5.69 17.83 -0.79
C LEU A 119 -4.89 19.13 -0.83
N GLY A 120 -5.44 20.21 -0.25
CA GLY A 120 -4.76 21.51 -0.15
C GLY A 120 -3.41 21.41 0.55
N TYR A 121 -3.36 20.68 1.67
CA TYR A 121 -2.10 20.45 2.37
C TYR A 121 -1.05 19.76 1.48
N VAL A 122 -1.42 18.67 0.79
CA VAL A 122 -0.48 17.93 -0.05
C VAL A 122 0.00 18.79 -1.22
N LEU A 123 -0.89 19.51 -1.89
CA LEU A 123 -0.53 20.40 -3.01
C LEU A 123 0.48 21.47 -2.58
N LYS A 124 0.27 22.08 -1.40
CA LYS A 124 1.16 23.12 -0.85
C LYS A 124 2.50 22.54 -0.43
N GLN A 125 2.48 21.43 0.32
CA GLN A 125 3.68 20.83 0.91
C GLN A 125 4.57 20.16 -0.13
N SER A 126 3.99 19.61 -1.20
CA SER A 126 4.73 18.92 -2.26
C SER A 126 5.39 19.85 -3.27
N ASP A 127 5.15 21.16 -3.22
CA ASP A 127 5.64 22.09 -4.22
C ASP A 127 5.27 21.71 -5.66
N ALA A 128 4.11 21.10 -5.87
CA ALA A 128 3.68 20.66 -7.19
C ALA A 128 3.54 21.83 -8.17
N VAL A 129 4.12 21.70 -9.36
CA VAL A 129 4.00 22.67 -10.44
C VAL A 129 2.82 22.36 -11.37
N MET A 130 2.36 21.13 -11.36
CA MET A 130 1.22 20.65 -12.13
C MET A 130 0.39 19.69 -11.28
N LEU A 131 -0.93 19.76 -11.44
CA LEU A 131 -1.88 18.78 -10.91
C LEU A 131 -2.59 18.11 -12.08
N ILE A 132 -2.59 16.78 -12.08
CA ILE A 132 -3.44 15.96 -12.93
C ILE A 132 -4.47 15.30 -12.01
N THR A 133 -5.74 15.63 -12.20
CA THR A 133 -6.82 15.21 -11.31
C THR A 133 -8.00 14.62 -12.06
N MET A 134 -8.80 13.81 -11.39
CA MET A 134 -10.16 13.50 -11.86
C MET A 134 -11.08 14.71 -11.64
N ASP A 135 -12.17 14.81 -12.42
CA ASP A 135 -13.24 15.77 -12.14
C ASP A 135 -13.95 15.42 -10.84
N SER A 136 -14.34 14.16 -10.70
CA SER A 136 -14.95 13.58 -9.52
C SER A 136 -14.70 12.08 -9.47
N PHE A 137 -14.85 11.46 -8.30
CA PHE A 137 -14.83 10.00 -8.15
C PHE A 137 -15.45 9.59 -6.82
N ARG A 138 -16.42 8.65 -6.81
CA ARG A 138 -17.08 8.15 -5.58
C ARG A 138 -17.59 9.27 -4.67
N ASN A 139 -18.35 10.20 -5.22
CA ASN A 139 -18.87 11.37 -4.50
C ASN A 139 -17.80 12.38 -4.01
N MET A 140 -16.54 12.24 -4.43
CA MET A 140 -15.48 13.20 -4.17
C MET A 140 -15.43 14.23 -5.32
N PRO A 141 -15.88 15.48 -5.11
CA PRO A 141 -15.96 16.49 -6.17
C PRO A 141 -14.66 17.31 -6.24
N TYR A 142 -13.61 16.77 -6.87
CA TYR A 142 -12.27 17.40 -6.85
C TYR A 142 -12.23 18.77 -7.52
N CYS A 143 -12.94 18.96 -8.63
CA CYS A 143 -13.03 20.27 -9.27
C CYS A 143 -13.65 21.31 -8.33
N ARG A 144 -14.70 20.94 -7.58
CA ARG A 144 -15.28 21.84 -6.55
C ARG A 144 -14.29 22.11 -5.42
N TYR A 145 -13.50 21.12 -5.00
CA TYR A 145 -12.44 21.40 -4.02
C TYR A 145 -11.42 22.40 -4.55
N LEU A 146 -11.07 22.32 -5.84
CA LEU A 146 -10.19 23.30 -6.46
C LEU A 146 -10.83 24.70 -6.57
N ASP A 147 -12.13 24.79 -6.86
CA ASP A 147 -12.86 26.07 -6.86
C ASP A 147 -12.80 26.77 -5.50
N GLU A 148 -12.82 25.99 -4.41
CA GLU A 148 -12.73 26.51 -3.05
C GLU A 148 -11.28 26.79 -2.61
N LEU A 149 -10.30 25.96 -3.01
CA LEU A 149 -8.88 26.06 -2.61
C LEU A 149 -8.12 27.10 -3.43
N ALA A 150 -8.40 27.21 -4.72
CA ALA A 150 -7.70 28.06 -5.68
C ALA A 150 -8.70 28.71 -6.65
N PRO A 151 -9.54 29.67 -6.22
CA PRO A 151 -10.51 30.31 -7.10
C PRO A 151 -9.88 30.83 -8.38
N GLY A 152 -10.45 30.48 -9.53
CA GLY A 152 -9.90 30.82 -10.84
C GLY A 152 -8.77 29.89 -11.33
N TRP A 153 -8.60 28.72 -10.72
CA TRP A 153 -7.56 27.72 -11.07
C TRP A 153 -7.53 27.35 -12.55
N GLN A 154 -8.64 27.42 -13.24
CA GLN A 154 -8.72 27.11 -14.68
C GLN A 154 -7.91 28.09 -15.56
N VAL A 155 -7.57 29.27 -15.04
CA VAL A 155 -6.82 30.31 -15.76
C VAL A 155 -5.47 30.59 -15.10
N GLN A 156 -5.45 30.66 -13.77
CA GLN A 156 -4.26 31.09 -13.00
C GLN A 156 -3.52 29.91 -12.32
N GLY A 157 -3.96 28.66 -12.52
CA GLY A 157 -3.42 27.53 -11.77
C GLY A 157 -3.70 27.68 -10.27
N GLY A 158 -2.69 27.55 -9.42
CA GLY A 158 -2.85 27.59 -7.97
C GLY A 158 -3.04 28.98 -7.35
N GLY A 159 -2.91 30.06 -8.13
CA GLY A 159 -3.00 31.42 -7.60
C GLY A 159 -2.03 31.70 -6.45
N ASP A 160 -2.46 32.55 -5.52
CA ASP A 160 -1.65 32.93 -4.34
C ASP A 160 -1.51 31.77 -3.32
N GLU A 161 -2.50 30.89 -3.24
CA GLU A 161 -2.49 29.78 -2.26
C GLU A 161 -1.47 28.69 -2.63
N PHE A 162 -1.32 28.40 -3.92
CA PHE A 162 -0.37 27.42 -4.45
C PHE A 162 0.51 28.05 -5.53
N PRO A 163 1.44 28.96 -5.19
CA PRO A 163 2.15 29.80 -6.16
C PRO A 163 3.05 29.01 -7.14
N LYS A 164 3.38 27.76 -6.80
CA LYS A 164 4.14 26.87 -7.71
C LYS A 164 3.25 26.14 -8.70
N LEU A 165 1.97 25.93 -8.40
CA LEU A 165 1.02 25.22 -9.25
C LEU A 165 0.61 26.08 -10.45
N LYS A 166 1.17 25.78 -11.62
CA LYS A 166 0.96 26.54 -12.86
C LYS A 166 -0.16 25.99 -13.72
N ASN A 167 -0.28 24.66 -13.76
CA ASN A 167 -1.21 23.99 -14.64
C ASN A 167 -2.02 22.92 -13.90
N VAL A 168 -3.28 22.79 -14.28
CA VAL A 168 -4.17 21.71 -13.83
C VAL A 168 -4.73 21.01 -15.08
N LEU A 169 -4.61 19.70 -15.14
CA LEU A 169 -5.26 18.86 -16.14
C LEU A 169 -6.34 18.03 -15.46
N VAL A 170 -7.49 17.89 -16.12
CA VAL A 170 -8.65 17.19 -15.58
C VAL A 170 -8.99 15.98 -16.44
N PHE A 171 -9.02 14.82 -15.84
CA PHE A 171 -9.55 13.59 -16.43
C PHE A 171 -11.04 13.48 -16.09
N ALA A 172 -11.88 13.46 -17.13
CA ALA A 172 -13.32 13.32 -16.98
C ALA A 172 -13.68 11.84 -16.75
N THR A 173 -14.17 11.53 -15.55
CA THR A 173 -14.54 10.15 -15.19
C THR A 173 -15.91 9.74 -15.74
N GLY A 174 -16.73 10.72 -16.14
CA GLY A 174 -18.11 10.51 -16.60
C GLY A 174 -19.13 10.36 -15.47
N GLU A 175 -18.71 10.43 -14.18
CA GLU A 175 -19.63 10.32 -13.04
C GLU A 175 -20.46 11.60 -12.83
N ASN A 176 -19.86 12.78 -13.02
CA ASN A 176 -20.55 14.06 -12.93
C ASN A 176 -20.02 14.98 -14.02
N GLY A 177 -20.88 15.44 -14.89
CA GLY A 177 -20.52 16.17 -16.11
C GLY A 177 -19.40 17.19 -15.93
N SER A 178 -18.39 17.04 -16.78
CA SER A 178 -17.28 17.99 -16.93
C SER A 178 -17.66 19.22 -17.79
N ASP A 179 -18.95 19.52 -17.92
CA ASP A 179 -19.50 20.51 -18.89
C ASP A 179 -18.97 21.93 -18.67
N ASN A 180 -18.47 22.22 -17.48
CA ASN A 180 -17.92 23.54 -17.12
C ASN A 180 -16.39 23.64 -17.19
N ILE A 181 -15.69 22.56 -17.63
CA ILE A 181 -14.24 22.56 -17.71
C ILE A 181 -13.81 22.96 -19.12
N SER A 182 -12.92 23.93 -19.21
CA SER A 182 -12.38 24.37 -20.48
C SER A 182 -11.66 23.23 -21.22
N LYS A 183 -11.97 23.02 -22.50
CA LYS A 183 -11.49 21.87 -23.29
C LYS A 183 -9.97 21.70 -23.30
N HIS A 184 -9.21 22.80 -23.19
CA HIS A 184 -7.73 22.77 -23.15
C HIS A 184 -7.17 22.23 -21.83
N LEU A 185 -7.99 22.14 -20.78
CA LEU A 185 -7.62 21.55 -19.48
C LEU A 185 -7.98 20.07 -19.40
N LEU A 186 -8.70 19.54 -20.39
CA LEU A 186 -9.11 18.13 -20.35
C LEU A 186 -7.97 17.21 -20.78
N LEU A 187 -7.64 16.29 -19.89
CA LEU A 187 -6.81 15.15 -20.21
C LEU A 187 -7.67 14.13 -20.99
N ASN A 188 -7.52 14.07 -22.30
CA ASN A 188 -8.23 13.17 -23.20
C ASN A 188 -7.23 12.40 -24.09
N ALA A 189 -7.75 11.52 -24.93
CA ALA A 189 -6.94 10.69 -25.84
C ALA A 189 -6.06 11.52 -26.81
N SER A 190 -6.45 12.75 -27.12
CA SER A 190 -5.69 13.65 -28.01
C SER A 190 -4.64 14.48 -27.28
N PHE A 191 -4.56 14.42 -25.94
CA PHE A 191 -3.56 15.19 -25.21
C PHE A 191 -2.15 14.77 -25.62
N GLY A 192 -1.35 15.72 -26.09
CA GLY A 192 0.00 15.49 -26.63
C GLY A 192 0.04 14.94 -28.06
N GLU A 193 -1.12 14.69 -28.72
CA GLU A 193 -1.15 14.20 -30.09
C GLU A 193 -0.44 15.16 -31.05
N GLY A 194 0.38 14.61 -31.93
CA GLY A 194 1.18 15.38 -32.90
C GLY A 194 2.39 16.10 -32.31
N LEU A 195 2.58 16.10 -30.98
CA LEU A 195 3.77 16.61 -30.34
C LEU A 195 4.89 15.56 -30.33
N VAL A 196 6.12 16.04 -30.37
CA VAL A 196 7.31 15.18 -30.28
C VAL A 196 7.99 15.44 -28.94
N LEU A 197 8.28 14.37 -28.21
CA LEU A 197 9.07 14.48 -27.00
C LEU A 197 10.48 14.98 -27.34
N PRO A 198 10.91 16.14 -26.81
CA PRO A 198 12.23 16.67 -27.11
C PRO A 198 13.34 15.67 -26.70
N PRO A 199 14.43 15.58 -27.45
CA PRO A 199 15.56 14.76 -27.03
C PRO A 199 16.27 15.35 -25.82
N GLY A 200 17.03 14.51 -25.10
CA GLY A 200 17.90 14.96 -23.99
C GLY A 200 17.39 14.64 -22.59
N PHE A 201 16.19 14.08 -22.46
CA PHE A 201 15.77 13.51 -21.16
C PHE A 201 16.51 12.20 -20.91
N ALA A 202 17.21 12.12 -19.79
CA ALA A 202 17.94 10.93 -19.37
C ALA A 202 17.74 10.72 -17.85
N PRO A 203 16.64 10.11 -17.43
CA PRO A 203 16.41 9.83 -16.02
C PRO A 203 17.57 8.99 -15.45
N ALA A 204 18.05 9.37 -14.26
CA ALA A 204 19.07 8.59 -13.58
C ALA A 204 18.42 7.63 -12.57
N PRO A 205 18.88 6.36 -12.44
CA PRO A 205 18.29 5.39 -11.53
C PRO A 205 18.20 5.86 -10.07
N ASN A 206 19.19 6.62 -9.60
CA ASN A 206 19.22 7.17 -8.24
C ASN A 206 18.52 8.53 -8.10
N ALA A 207 17.96 9.09 -9.18
CA ALA A 207 17.19 10.32 -9.11
C ALA A 207 15.87 10.08 -8.36
N LEU A 208 15.39 11.12 -7.68
CA LEU A 208 14.05 11.13 -7.10
C LEU A 208 13.02 10.97 -8.22
N CYS A 209 12.09 10.02 -8.07
CA CYS A 209 11.02 9.83 -9.04
C CYS A 209 9.63 9.88 -8.42
N ASP A 210 9.52 9.60 -7.13
CA ASP A 210 8.26 9.62 -6.40
C ASP A 210 8.39 10.30 -5.04
N ILE A 211 7.36 11.07 -4.67
CA ILE A 211 7.11 11.52 -3.29
C ILE A 211 5.77 10.95 -2.88
N ILE A 212 5.79 9.87 -2.09
CA ILE A 212 4.58 9.17 -1.67
C ILE A 212 4.21 9.58 -0.24
N TYR A 213 3.01 10.15 -0.07
CA TYR A 213 2.55 10.63 1.21
C TYR A 213 2.03 9.51 2.10
N THR A 214 2.52 9.47 3.34
CA THR A 214 2.05 8.55 4.37
C THR A 214 1.07 9.26 5.30
N SER A 215 0.03 8.56 5.75
CA SER A 215 -0.82 9.02 6.83
C SER A 215 -0.05 8.90 8.15
N GLY A 216 0.68 9.95 8.52
CA GLY A 216 1.43 9.99 9.78
C GLY A 216 0.52 9.75 10.99
N THR A 217 1.01 9.01 11.98
CA THR A 217 0.31 8.78 13.26
C THR A 217 0.29 10.02 14.17
N THR A 218 0.97 11.10 13.77
CA THR A 218 1.24 12.28 14.62
C THR A 218 0.80 13.59 14.02
N GLY A 219 -0.10 13.60 13.02
CA GLY A 219 -0.55 14.85 12.42
C GLY A 219 -0.60 14.81 10.90
N PHE A 220 -0.03 15.81 10.25
CA PHE A 220 -0.07 15.96 8.79
C PHE A 220 0.75 14.88 8.06
N PRO A 221 0.29 14.46 6.87
CA PRO A 221 1.01 13.49 6.03
C PRO A 221 2.44 13.95 5.70
N LYS A 222 3.36 12.98 5.58
CA LYS A 222 4.76 13.22 5.22
C LYS A 222 5.06 12.58 3.87
N GLY A 223 5.72 13.31 2.97
CA GLY A 223 6.10 12.83 1.65
C GLY A 223 7.42 12.06 1.69
N VAL A 224 7.36 10.76 1.51
CA VAL A 224 8.53 9.86 1.46
C VAL A 224 9.19 9.95 0.08
N MET A 225 10.48 10.25 0.05
CA MET A 225 11.27 10.42 -1.17
C MET A 225 11.83 9.08 -1.65
N LEU A 226 11.41 8.63 -2.84
CA LEU A 226 11.81 7.35 -3.44
C LEU A 226 12.47 7.56 -4.81
N SER A 227 13.58 6.85 -5.06
CA SER A 227 14.24 6.85 -6.36
C SER A 227 13.72 5.75 -7.27
N HIS A 228 14.01 5.84 -8.58
CA HIS A 228 13.71 4.77 -9.54
C HIS A 228 14.29 3.42 -9.10
N ASP A 229 15.59 3.41 -8.71
CA ASP A 229 16.28 2.18 -8.32
C ASP A 229 15.66 1.55 -7.06
N MET A 230 15.30 2.35 -6.05
CA MET A 230 14.61 1.85 -4.86
C MET A 230 13.30 1.12 -5.21
N LEU A 231 12.47 1.74 -6.05
CA LEU A 231 11.20 1.17 -6.47
C LEU A 231 11.40 -0.11 -7.28
N LEU A 232 12.30 -0.09 -8.26
CA LEU A 232 12.49 -1.21 -9.17
C LEU A 232 13.24 -2.39 -8.52
N ARG A 233 14.25 -2.14 -7.67
CA ARG A 233 14.90 -3.20 -6.89
C ARG A 233 13.92 -3.90 -5.95
N THR A 234 13.05 -3.11 -5.30
CA THR A 234 12.03 -3.66 -4.41
C THR A 234 10.97 -4.44 -5.18
N ALA A 235 10.54 -3.94 -6.33
CA ALA A 235 9.61 -4.64 -7.23
C ALA A 235 10.20 -5.93 -7.80
N PHE A 236 11.46 -5.91 -8.22
CA PHE A 236 12.18 -7.14 -8.61
C PHE A 236 12.23 -8.13 -7.44
N GLY A 237 12.55 -7.65 -6.24
CA GLY A 237 12.54 -8.47 -5.03
C GLY A 237 11.19 -9.11 -4.73
N SER A 238 10.08 -8.44 -5.06
CA SER A 238 8.75 -9.02 -4.98
C SER A 238 8.55 -10.16 -5.99
N ALA A 239 8.91 -9.93 -7.25
CA ALA A 239 8.86 -10.97 -8.28
C ALA A 239 9.77 -12.16 -7.94
N TRP A 240 10.97 -11.90 -7.41
CA TRP A 240 11.92 -12.92 -6.99
C TRP A 240 11.42 -13.77 -5.82
N ALA A 241 10.97 -13.14 -4.74
CA ALA A 241 10.52 -13.85 -3.54
C ALA A 241 9.25 -14.66 -3.77
N ARG A 242 8.38 -14.20 -4.67
CA ARG A 242 7.14 -14.89 -5.10
C ARG A 242 7.37 -15.81 -6.28
N GLY A 243 8.60 -15.86 -6.82
CA GLY A 243 8.99 -16.71 -7.93
C GLY A 243 8.14 -16.49 -9.18
N PHE A 244 8.02 -15.26 -9.62
CA PHE A 244 7.26 -14.95 -10.84
C PHE A 244 7.91 -15.61 -12.05
N GLU A 245 7.10 -16.23 -12.86
CA GLU A 245 7.47 -16.72 -14.19
C GLU A 245 6.80 -15.88 -15.27
N ASP A 246 7.17 -16.15 -16.48
CA ASP A 246 6.77 -15.41 -17.67
C ASP A 246 5.24 -15.37 -17.81
N GLY A 247 4.71 -14.17 -18.01
CA GLY A 247 3.28 -13.96 -18.27
C GLY A 247 2.37 -13.94 -17.04
N ARG A 248 2.89 -13.80 -15.82
CA ARG A 248 2.06 -13.58 -14.62
C ARG A 248 1.00 -12.50 -14.84
N ARG A 249 -0.17 -12.72 -14.28
CA ARG A 249 -1.29 -11.77 -14.33
C ARG A 249 -1.86 -11.52 -12.95
N ILE A 250 -1.82 -10.25 -12.54
CA ILE A 250 -2.14 -9.85 -11.16
C ILE A 250 -3.41 -9.01 -11.16
N VAL A 251 -4.45 -9.45 -10.44
CA VAL A 251 -5.64 -8.64 -10.17
C VAL A 251 -5.54 -7.99 -8.81
N PHE A 252 -5.89 -6.71 -8.72
CA PHE A 252 -5.93 -5.97 -7.46
C PHE A 252 -6.76 -4.70 -7.56
N SER A 253 -7.35 -4.30 -6.43
CA SER A 253 -7.99 -3.00 -6.23
C SER A 253 -7.20 -2.08 -5.28
N LEU A 254 -6.04 -2.56 -4.82
CA LEU A 254 -5.14 -1.76 -4.00
C LEU A 254 -4.69 -0.53 -4.76
N PRO A 255 -4.73 0.67 -4.15
CA PRO A 255 -4.47 1.92 -4.88
C PRO A 255 -3.05 1.99 -5.44
N LEU A 256 -2.93 2.45 -6.69
CA LEU A 256 -1.63 2.69 -7.35
C LEU A 256 -0.89 3.91 -6.78
N TYR A 257 -1.55 4.78 -6.03
CA TYR A 257 -0.86 5.85 -5.28
C TYR A 257 -0.15 5.34 -4.02
N HIS A 258 -0.36 4.07 -3.65
CA HIS A 258 0.27 3.43 -2.49
C HIS A 258 1.27 2.37 -2.95
N VAL A 259 2.41 2.28 -2.26
CA VAL A 259 3.50 1.34 -2.62
C VAL A 259 3.06 -0.12 -2.73
N TYR A 260 2.02 -0.56 -2.03
CA TYR A 260 1.58 -1.95 -2.08
C TYR A 260 1.00 -2.30 -3.47
N GLY A 261 0.00 -1.57 -3.97
CA GLY A 261 -0.53 -1.79 -5.32
C GLY A 261 0.49 -1.46 -6.41
N TYR A 262 1.27 -0.42 -6.20
CA TYR A 262 2.23 0.08 -7.17
C TYR A 262 3.46 -0.83 -7.31
N VAL A 263 4.19 -1.09 -6.22
CA VAL A 263 5.46 -1.84 -6.26
C VAL A 263 5.22 -3.34 -6.33
N GLU A 264 4.37 -3.89 -5.44
CA GLU A 264 4.12 -5.33 -5.36
C GLU A 264 3.19 -5.85 -6.48
N GLY A 265 2.36 -4.97 -7.04
CA GLY A 265 1.45 -5.28 -8.16
C GLY A 265 2.02 -4.86 -9.50
N LEU A 266 1.90 -3.56 -9.82
CA LEU A 266 2.19 -3.02 -11.15
C LEU A 266 3.66 -3.23 -11.57
N LEU A 267 4.63 -2.80 -10.73
CA LEU A 267 6.03 -2.85 -11.12
C LEU A 267 6.61 -4.27 -11.06
N ALA A 268 6.18 -5.09 -10.09
CA ALA A 268 6.71 -6.45 -9.96
C ALA A 268 6.42 -7.32 -11.18
N CYS A 269 5.21 -7.23 -11.76
CA CYS A 269 4.85 -8.05 -12.93
C CYS A 269 5.64 -7.67 -14.20
N MET A 270 6.16 -6.44 -14.29
CA MET A 270 6.91 -5.98 -15.45
C MET A 270 8.22 -6.75 -15.65
N PHE A 271 8.83 -7.29 -14.59
CA PHE A 271 10.07 -8.05 -14.70
C PHE A 271 9.94 -9.38 -15.43
N VAL A 272 8.70 -9.86 -15.57
CA VAL A 272 8.37 -11.10 -16.32
C VAL A 272 7.47 -10.83 -17.52
N GLY A 273 7.39 -9.59 -17.99
CA GLY A 273 6.46 -9.23 -19.07
C GLY A 273 5.02 -9.60 -18.75
N GLY A 274 4.65 -9.52 -17.49
CA GLY A 274 3.32 -9.87 -16.98
C GLY A 274 2.27 -8.80 -17.24
N SER A 275 1.07 -9.06 -16.77
CA SER A 275 -0.10 -8.17 -16.94
C SER A 275 -0.69 -7.79 -15.60
N VAL A 276 -1.36 -6.65 -15.55
CA VAL A 276 -2.16 -6.22 -14.39
C VAL A 276 -3.62 -5.99 -14.77
N VAL A 277 -4.50 -6.31 -13.83
CA VAL A 277 -5.94 -6.03 -13.89
C VAL A 277 -6.26 -5.09 -12.72
N PRO A 278 -6.02 -3.78 -12.88
CA PRO A 278 -6.27 -2.81 -11.83
C PRO A 278 -7.77 -2.51 -11.74
N GLN A 279 -8.37 -2.81 -10.60
CA GLN A 279 -9.77 -2.50 -10.34
C GLN A 279 -9.90 -1.11 -9.68
N LEU A 280 -10.89 -0.34 -10.10
CA LEU A 280 -11.15 1.02 -9.57
C LEU A 280 -11.66 1.01 -8.12
N LYS A 281 -12.30 -0.08 -7.71
CA LYS A 281 -12.82 -0.30 -6.36
C LYS A 281 -12.69 -1.78 -6.01
N PHE A 282 -12.64 -2.06 -4.74
CA PHE A 282 -12.83 -3.42 -4.28
C PHE A 282 -14.33 -3.75 -4.28
N ASP A 283 -14.67 -4.82 -4.97
CA ASP A 283 -15.91 -5.54 -4.85
C ASP A 283 -15.56 -7.03 -4.95
N ALA A 284 -16.07 -7.83 -4.03
CA ALA A 284 -15.65 -9.22 -3.95
C ALA A 284 -16.13 -10.05 -5.14
N ALA A 285 -17.39 -9.85 -5.59
CA ALA A 285 -17.94 -10.55 -6.73
C ALA A 285 -17.25 -10.12 -8.04
N ASP A 286 -17.03 -8.81 -8.23
CA ASP A 286 -16.28 -8.28 -9.37
C ASP A 286 -14.83 -8.82 -9.39
N THR A 287 -14.19 -8.99 -8.21
CA THR A 287 -12.83 -9.51 -8.12
C THR A 287 -12.78 -11.00 -8.48
N LEU A 288 -13.74 -11.82 -8.00
CA LEU A 288 -13.86 -13.22 -8.39
C LEU A 288 -14.09 -13.36 -9.90
N SER A 289 -14.99 -12.55 -10.45
CA SER A 289 -15.26 -12.50 -11.89
C SER A 289 -14.02 -12.11 -12.70
N ALA A 290 -13.25 -11.11 -12.23
CA ALA A 290 -12.03 -10.67 -12.90
C ALA A 290 -10.93 -11.75 -12.89
N ILE A 291 -10.80 -12.54 -11.80
CA ILE A 291 -9.87 -13.68 -11.76
C ILE A 291 -10.22 -14.68 -12.86
N GLU A 292 -11.48 -15.04 -12.98
CA GLU A 292 -11.95 -16.00 -13.98
C GLU A 292 -11.85 -15.44 -15.40
N GLN A 293 -12.42 -14.26 -15.65
CA GLN A 293 -12.51 -13.64 -16.97
C GLN A 293 -11.14 -13.33 -17.57
N HIS A 294 -10.25 -12.79 -16.76
CA HIS A 294 -8.92 -12.42 -17.20
C HIS A 294 -7.87 -13.51 -16.97
N GLN A 295 -8.26 -14.68 -16.44
CA GLN A 295 -7.34 -15.78 -16.12
C GLN A 295 -6.18 -15.28 -15.25
N ALA A 296 -6.51 -14.55 -14.18
CA ALA A 296 -5.50 -14.01 -13.29
C ALA A 296 -4.84 -15.12 -12.46
N THR A 297 -3.52 -15.04 -12.36
CA THR A 297 -2.70 -16.01 -11.61
C THR A 297 -2.48 -15.60 -10.16
N ASP A 298 -2.62 -14.32 -9.89
CA ASP A 298 -2.36 -13.73 -8.59
C ASP A 298 -3.44 -12.73 -8.19
N VAL A 299 -3.70 -12.65 -6.90
CA VAL A 299 -4.53 -11.61 -6.30
C VAL A 299 -3.82 -10.94 -5.13
N LEU A 300 -3.81 -9.59 -5.11
CA LEU A 300 -3.29 -8.80 -4.01
C LEU A 300 -4.41 -8.26 -3.15
N LEU A 301 -4.39 -8.59 -1.87
CA LEU A 301 -5.45 -8.28 -0.91
C LEU A 301 -4.88 -7.78 0.42
N ILE A 302 -5.71 -7.07 1.18
CA ILE A 302 -5.55 -6.93 2.63
C ILE A 302 -6.51 -7.89 3.34
N PRO A 303 -6.30 -8.24 4.61
CA PRO A 303 -7.11 -9.24 5.31
C PRO A 303 -8.63 -9.02 5.22
N ALA A 304 -9.09 -7.77 5.34
CA ALA A 304 -10.51 -7.45 5.21
C ALA A 304 -11.07 -7.76 3.81
N MET A 305 -10.31 -7.47 2.75
CA MET A 305 -10.69 -7.82 1.37
C MET A 305 -10.67 -9.33 1.17
N THR A 306 -9.69 -10.02 1.76
CA THR A 306 -9.59 -11.49 1.67
C THR A 306 -10.81 -12.16 2.32
N MET A 307 -11.22 -11.70 3.50
CA MET A 307 -12.44 -12.20 4.16
C MET A 307 -13.68 -11.99 3.29
N ALA A 308 -13.88 -10.78 2.76
CA ALA A 308 -15.01 -10.49 1.89
C ALA A 308 -15.02 -11.33 0.61
N LEU A 309 -13.84 -11.59 0.03
CA LEU A 309 -13.69 -12.43 -1.16
C LEU A 309 -14.09 -13.90 -0.84
N ILE A 310 -13.66 -14.41 0.31
CA ILE A 310 -14.03 -15.75 0.79
C ILE A 310 -15.54 -15.84 1.04
N ASP A 311 -16.14 -14.84 1.67
CA ASP A 311 -17.57 -14.83 1.94
C ASP A 311 -18.40 -14.78 0.64
N ALA A 312 -17.97 -14.01 -0.36
CA ALA A 312 -18.58 -14.02 -1.69
C ALA A 312 -18.44 -15.40 -2.36
N GLN A 313 -17.25 -16.02 -2.28
CA GLN A 313 -17.00 -17.35 -2.83
C GLN A 313 -17.85 -18.44 -2.16
N LYS A 314 -18.15 -18.33 -0.85
CA LYS A 314 -19.06 -19.23 -0.15
C LYS A 314 -20.50 -19.10 -0.64
N VAL A 315 -20.95 -17.89 -0.98
CA VAL A 315 -22.32 -17.62 -1.43
C VAL A 315 -22.51 -18.01 -2.90
N GLN A 316 -21.58 -17.64 -3.74
CA GLN A 316 -21.61 -17.92 -5.18
C GLN A 316 -20.21 -18.36 -5.64
N PRO A 317 -19.94 -19.67 -5.65
CA PRO A 317 -18.65 -20.21 -6.05
C PRO A 317 -18.31 -19.86 -7.50
N SER A 318 -17.13 -19.30 -7.71
CA SER A 318 -16.52 -19.05 -9.02
C SER A 318 -15.37 -20.04 -9.27
N PRO A 319 -15.18 -20.51 -10.51
CA PRO A 319 -14.05 -21.37 -10.85
C PRO A 319 -12.76 -20.56 -10.86
N LEU A 320 -11.89 -20.77 -9.88
CA LEU A 320 -10.62 -20.04 -9.73
C LEU A 320 -9.43 -20.84 -10.26
N HIS A 321 -9.60 -21.58 -11.38
CA HIS A 321 -8.59 -22.49 -11.92
C HIS A 321 -7.27 -21.84 -12.28
N SER A 322 -7.26 -20.55 -12.62
CA SER A 322 -6.04 -19.81 -12.93
C SER A 322 -5.32 -19.26 -11.69
N LEU A 323 -6.00 -19.18 -10.56
CA LEU A 323 -5.46 -18.55 -9.35
C LEU A 323 -4.38 -19.44 -8.72
N HIS A 324 -3.14 -19.03 -8.85
CA HIS A 324 -1.99 -19.72 -8.30
C HIS A 324 -1.59 -19.19 -6.93
N SER A 325 -1.61 -17.86 -6.76
CA SER A 325 -1.06 -17.22 -5.57
C SER A 325 -2.01 -16.17 -4.98
N VAL A 326 -2.11 -16.18 -3.66
CA VAL A 326 -2.79 -15.15 -2.88
C VAL A 326 -1.77 -14.47 -1.98
N ILE A 327 -1.65 -13.15 -2.09
CA ILE A 327 -0.98 -12.33 -1.08
C ILE A 327 -2.03 -11.58 -0.27
N SER A 328 -2.02 -11.81 1.05
CA SER A 328 -2.88 -11.11 2.01
C SER A 328 -1.99 -10.47 3.08
N SER A 329 -1.83 -9.14 3.03
CA SER A 329 -0.86 -8.41 3.84
C SER A 329 -1.36 -6.99 4.17
N GLY A 330 -0.60 -6.25 5.00
CA GLY A 330 -0.89 -4.86 5.32
C GLY A 330 -1.79 -4.62 6.52
N GLY A 331 -2.27 -5.69 7.17
CA GLY A 331 -3.10 -5.61 8.38
C GLY A 331 -3.02 -6.89 9.20
N ARG A 332 -3.66 -6.87 10.37
CA ARG A 332 -3.83 -8.08 11.18
C ARG A 332 -4.88 -8.99 10.54
N ALA A 333 -4.60 -10.28 10.54
CA ALA A 333 -5.49 -11.30 10.04
C ALA A 333 -6.02 -12.16 11.20
N PRO A 334 -7.31 -12.53 11.24
CA PRO A 334 -7.79 -13.53 12.16
C PRO A 334 -7.14 -14.89 11.84
N ALA A 335 -6.93 -15.72 12.86
CA ALA A 335 -6.25 -17.01 12.70
C ALA A 335 -6.95 -17.94 11.68
N SER A 336 -8.27 -17.87 11.57
CA SER A 336 -9.03 -18.66 10.60
C SER A 336 -8.80 -18.28 9.14
N LEU A 337 -8.32 -17.05 8.86
CA LEU A 337 -8.19 -16.54 7.49
C LEU A 337 -7.36 -17.45 6.59
N TRP A 338 -6.25 -17.97 7.11
CA TRP A 338 -5.32 -18.79 6.33
C TRP A 338 -5.93 -20.13 5.91
N GLN A 339 -6.68 -20.77 6.82
CA GLN A 339 -7.43 -21.98 6.51
C GLN A 339 -8.55 -21.69 5.52
N ASP A 340 -9.30 -20.60 5.73
CA ASP A 340 -10.38 -20.20 4.83
C ASP A 340 -9.87 -19.91 3.40
N ILE A 341 -8.66 -19.33 3.24
CA ILE A 341 -8.03 -19.16 1.92
C ILE A 341 -7.81 -20.52 1.25
N LEU A 342 -7.27 -21.50 1.98
CA LEU A 342 -7.05 -22.86 1.45
C LEU A 342 -8.36 -23.55 1.08
N ASP A 343 -9.38 -23.43 1.93
CA ASP A 343 -10.64 -24.16 1.79
C ASP A 343 -11.57 -23.59 0.71
N TYR A 344 -11.48 -22.29 0.40
CA TYR A 344 -12.41 -21.61 -0.51
C TYR A 344 -11.78 -21.01 -1.75
N LEU A 345 -10.52 -20.56 -1.69
CA LEU A 345 -9.85 -19.97 -2.85
C LEU A 345 -8.87 -20.96 -3.52
N HIS A 346 -8.46 -22.00 -2.82
CA HIS A 346 -7.61 -23.09 -3.28
C HIS A 346 -6.31 -22.68 -4.00
N PRO A 347 -5.59 -21.63 -3.59
CA PRO A 347 -4.34 -21.28 -4.24
C PRO A 347 -3.27 -22.33 -3.93
N GLN A 348 -2.22 -22.39 -4.78
CA GLN A 348 -1.04 -23.21 -4.48
C GLN A 348 -0.09 -22.51 -3.52
N GLU A 349 -0.05 -21.19 -3.56
CA GLU A 349 0.86 -20.37 -2.76
C GLU A 349 0.09 -19.27 -2.00
N ILE A 350 0.41 -19.14 -0.73
CA ILE A 350 -0.08 -18.05 0.11
C ILE A 350 1.13 -17.32 0.66
N THR A 351 1.11 -15.98 0.56
CA THR A 351 2.15 -15.14 1.13
C THR A 351 1.55 -14.00 1.95
N THR A 352 2.25 -13.64 3.01
CA THR A 352 2.01 -12.44 3.81
C THR A 352 3.35 -11.78 4.13
N GLY A 353 3.33 -10.52 4.52
CA GLY A 353 4.57 -9.79 4.79
C GLY A 353 4.35 -8.51 5.56
N TYR A 354 5.45 -7.82 5.82
CA TYR A 354 5.48 -6.51 6.45
C TYR A 354 6.29 -5.54 5.61
N GLY A 355 5.82 -4.30 5.60
CA GLY A 355 6.48 -3.18 4.95
C GLY A 355 5.81 -1.87 5.26
N MET A 356 6.44 -0.80 4.81
CA MET A 356 5.95 0.57 4.92
C MET A 356 6.53 1.40 3.78
N THR A 357 5.98 2.58 3.55
CA THR A 357 6.44 3.46 2.46
C THR A 357 7.90 3.83 2.63
N GLU A 358 8.34 4.04 3.87
CA GLU A 358 9.71 4.43 4.24
C GLU A 358 10.76 3.33 3.98
N VAL A 359 10.33 2.08 3.73
CA VAL A 359 11.18 0.97 3.28
C VAL A 359 10.81 0.50 1.86
N THR A 360 10.16 1.37 1.09
CA THR A 360 9.80 1.22 -0.33
C THR A 360 8.77 0.12 -0.64
N ALA A 361 8.07 -0.44 0.26
CA ALA A 361 6.99 -1.43 0.22
C ALA A 361 7.29 -2.58 1.20
N SER A 362 7.21 -3.86 0.75
CA SER A 362 7.46 -5.00 1.64
C SER A 362 8.96 -5.28 1.80
N SER A 363 9.41 -5.36 3.04
CA SER A 363 10.78 -5.75 3.42
C SER A 363 10.87 -7.19 3.91
N THR A 364 9.72 -7.75 4.32
CA THR A 364 9.59 -9.17 4.64
C THR A 364 8.46 -9.81 3.82
N VAL A 365 8.55 -11.09 3.62
CA VAL A 365 7.49 -11.91 3.02
C VAL A 365 7.65 -13.35 3.47
N THR A 366 6.56 -14.07 3.73
CA THR A 366 6.60 -15.52 3.91
C THR A 366 6.99 -16.18 2.58
N ARG A 367 7.69 -17.31 2.65
CA ARG A 367 8.03 -18.08 1.45
C ARG A 367 6.79 -18.82 0.95
N PRO A 368 6.67 -19.06 -0.35
CA PRO A 368 5.62 -19.94 -0.88
C PRO A 368 5.59 -21.33 -0.24
N SER A 369 6.73 -21.81 0.25
CA SER A 369 6.85 -23.10 0.96
C SER A 369 6.51 -23.04 2.45
N ASP A 370 6.29 -21.85 3.00
CA ASP A 370 5.91 -21.72 4.41
C ASP A 370 4.47 -22.24 4.61
N GLY A 371 4.27 -22.88 5.74
CA GLY A 371 2.96 -23.43 6.09
C GLY A 371 2.22 -22.57 7.12
N MET A 372 1.09 -23.12 7.56
CA MET A 372 0.15 -22.49 8.50
C MET A 372 0.84 -21.86 9.71
N THR A 373 1.81 -22.51 10.33
CA THR A 373 2.51 -22.01 11.50
C THR A 373 3.14 -20.63 11.23
N ARG A 374 3.86 -20.48 10.09
CA ARG A 374 4.52 -19.21 9.75
C ARG A 374 3.51 -18.12 9.39
N TRP A 375 2.42 -18.44 8.71
CA TRP A 375 1.36 -17.46 8.42
C TRP A 375 0.66 -16.95 9.67
N LEU A 376 0.48 -17.82 10.68
CA LEU A 376 -0.18 -17.47 11.95
C LEU A 376 0.71 -16.66 12.89
N THR A 377 2.02 -16.93 12.91
CA THR A 377 2.91 -16.44 13.97
C THR A 377 3.88 -15.37 13.52
N THR A 378 4.02 -15.12 12.21
CA THR A 378 5.00 -14.17 11.69
C THR A 378 4.42 -13.23 10.64
N ASN A 379 5.13 -12.15 10.37
CA ASN A 379 4.89 -11.23 9.26
C ASN A 379 5.88 -11.46 8.11
N GLY A 380 6.38 -12.68 7.98
CA GLY A 380 7.31 -13.08 6.94
C GLY A 380 8.78 -12.96 7.33
N ARG A 381 9.61 -13.54 6.48
CA ARG A 381 11.06 -13.54 6.61
C ARG A 381 11.65 -12.31 5.93
N LEU A 382 12.79 -11.81 6.41
CA LEU A 382 13.57 -10.78 5.71
C LEU A 382 13.79 -11.19 4.26
N ARG A 383 13.39 -10.32 3.34
CA ARG A 383 13.30 -10.64 1.93
C ARG A 383 14.67 -10.67 1.26
N ASP A 384 15.08 -11.85 0.82
CA ASP A 384 16.12 -12.04 -0.18
C ASP A 384 15.55 -11.56 -1.53
N VAL A 385 16.28 -10.74 -2.22
CA VAL A 385 15.88 -10.17 -3.52
C VAL A 385 16.84 -10.61 -4.65
N GLY A 386 17.57 -11.68 -4.44
CA GLY A 386 18.44 -12.27 -5.45
C GLY A 386 19.45 -11.28 -6.03
N PRO A 387 19.63 -11.27 -7.36
CA PRO A 387 20.61 -10.39 -8.03
C PRO A 387 20.44 -8.88 -7.76
N ALA A 388 19.23 -8.44 -7.37
CA ALA A 388 18.97 -7.04 -7.04
C ALA A 388 19.36 -6.68 -5.60
N GLY A 389 19.77 -7.65 -4.80
CA GLY A 389 20.13 -7.46 -3.40
C GLY A 389 21.48 -6.78 -3.20
N GLU A 390 21.70 -6.35 -1.96
CA GLU A 390 22.99 -5.84 -1.52
C GLU A 390 23.82 -7.01 -0.95
N PRO A 391 24.96 -7.37 -1.57
CA PRO A 391 25.77 -8.50 -1.10
C PRO A 391 26.21 -8.38 0.36
N ALA A 392 26.54 -7.18 0.81
CA ALA A 392 26.92 -6.92 2.20
C ALA A 392 25.77 -7.13 3.21
N LEU A 393 24.53 -7.17 2.73
CA LEU A 393 23.31 -7.42 3.51
C LEU A 393 22.69 -8.80 3.20
N ASN A 394 23.48 -9.76 2.76
CA ASN A 394 23.01 -11.10 2.37
C ASN A 394 21.89 -11.05 1.33
N GLN A 395 22.10 -10.30 0.25
CA GLN A 395 21.15 -10.10 -0.86
C GLN A 395 19.80 -9.46 -0.44
N ARG A 396 19.82 -8.64 0.61
CA ARG A 396 18.63 -7.91 1.09
C ARG A 396 18.71 -6.44 0.72
N LEU A 397 17.56 -5.76 0.68
CA LEU A 397 17.46 -4.30 0.53
C LEU A 397 17.20 -3.61 1.85
N VAL A 398 16.64 -4.34 2.81
CA VAL A 398 16.34 -3.84 4.16
C VAL A 398 16.71 -4.91 5.16
N VAL A 399 17.44 -4.52 6.18
CA VAL A 399 17.71 -5.32 7.38
C VAL A 399 17.16 -4.61 8.60
N TYR A 400 16.89 -5.36 9.65
CA TYR A 400 16.37 -4.82 10.91
C TYR A 400 17.29 -5.18 12.06
N ARG A 401 17.37 -4.27 13.03
CA ARG A 401 17.76 -4.56 14.40
C ARG A 401 16.58 -4.29 15.33
N VAL A 402 16.55 -4.94 16.44
CA VAL A 402 15.55 -4.77 17.49
C VAL A 402 16.22 -4.10 18.67
N VAL A 403 15.67 -2.99 19.15
CA VAL A 403 16.26 -2.24 20.26
C VAL A 403 15.24 -2.01 21.37
N ASP A 404 15.72 -1.98 22.60
CA ASP A 404 14.91 -1.51 23.72
C ASP A 404 14.57 -0.02 23.52
N PRO A 405 13.29 0.36 23.48
CA PRO A 405 12.90 1.72 23.13
C PRO A 405 13.29 2.80 24.17
N VAL A 406 13.71 2.38 25.37
CA VAL A 406 14.13 3.30 26.45
C VAL A 406 15.65 3.45 26.49
N SER A 407 16.38 2.34 26.54
CA SER A 407 17.84 2.35 26.61
C SER A 407 18.55 2.46 25.27
N GLY A 408 17.86 2.12 24.15
CA GLY A 408 18.45 2.03 22.82
C GLY A 408 19.39 0.82 22.64
N GLN A 409 19.48 -0.07 23.61
CA GLN A 409 20.32 -1.26 23.52
C GLN A 409 19.70 -2.31 22.61
N GLU A 410 20.54 -2.98 21.82
CA GLU A 410 20.09 -4.05 20.93
C GLU A 410 19.61 -5.25 21.74
N MET A 411 18.45 -5.80 21.32
CA MET A 411 17.80 -6.92 21.97
C MET A 411 18.25 -8.24 21.36
N PRO A 412 18.38 -9.31 22.17
CA PRO A 412 18.60 -10.65 21.65
C PRO A 412 17.46 -11.12 20.72
N PRO A 413 17.74 -12.06 19.78
CA PRO A 413 16.69 -12.66 18.96
C PRO A 413 15.52 -13.20 19.79
N GLY A 414 14.29 -12.97 19.31
CA GLY A 414 13.06 -13.39 19.98
C GLY A 414 12.56 -12.45 21.08
N GLN A 415 13.32 -11.41 21.44
CA GLN A 415 12.86 -10.41 22.38
C GLN A 415 12.24 -9.20 21.69
N VAL A 416 11.13 -8.72 22.25
CA VAL A 416 10.37 -7.59 21.71
C VAL A 416 11.09 -6.27 21.99
N GLY A 417 11.21 -5.44 20.94
CA GLY A 417 11.71 -4.08 21.01
C GLY A 417 11.24 -3.26 19.81
N GLU A 418 11.74 -2.03 19.67
CA GLU A 418 11.50 -1.22 18.48
C GLU A 418 12.28 -1.80 17.32
N LEU A 419 11.59 -1.98 16.18
CA LEU A 419 12.21 -2.34 14.92
C LEU A 419 12.88 -1.12 14.29
N GLN A 420 14.18 -1.20 14.05
CA GLN A 420 14.91 -0.18 13.30
C GLN A 420 15.42 -0.77 11.99
N ALA A 421 15.20 -0.04 10.90
CA ALA A 421 15.49 -0.50 9.53
C ALA A 421 16.70 0.20 8.93
N LYS A 422 17.50 -0.53 8.13
CA LYS A 422 18.65 0.03 7.38
C LYS A 422 18.83 -0.70 6.06
N GLY A 423 19.31 0.00 5.04
CA GLY A 423 19.66 -0.58 3.75
C GLY A 423 19.25 0.29 2.56
N PRO A 424 19.60 -0.12 1.33
CA PRO A 424 19.32 0.66 0.13
C PRO A 424 17.84 0.79 -0.21
N GLY A 425 16.96 -0.02 0.39
CA GLY A 425 15.50 0.09 0.26
C GLY A 425 14.87 1.09 1.23
N VAL A 426 15.65 1.67 2.18
CA VAL A 426 15.15 2.66 3.15
C VAL A 426 15.17 4.05 2.51
N MET A 427 14.12 4.83 2.71
CA MET A 427 14.00 6.21 2.23
C MET A 427 15.21 7.07 2.60
N LYS A 428 15.49 8.09 1.81
CA LYS A 428 16.54 9.06 2.14
C LYS A 428 16.05 10.14 3.09
N ALA A 429 14.82 10.62 2.92
CA ALA A 429 14.26 11.73 3.69
C ALA A 429 12.74 11.83 3.49
N TYR A 430 12.11 12.62 4.33
CA TYR A 430 10.80 13.21 4.09
C TYR A 430 10.97 14.56 3.37
N TYR A 431 10.24 14.75 2.28
CA TYR A 431 10.31 15.96 1.46
C TYR A 431 9.94 17.22 2.26
N ASN A 432 10.79 18.24 2.22
CA ASN A 432 10.64 19.51 2.95
C ASN A 432 10.32 19.34 4.46
N LYS A 433 10.89 18.30 5.08
CA LYS A 433 10.68 17.96 6.49
C LYS A 433 12.02 17.57 7.15
N PRO A 434 13.00 18.50 7.26
CA PRO A 434 14.32 18.18 7.78
C PRO A 434 14.29 17.71 9.25
N ASP A 435 13.47 18.33 10.11
CA ASP A 435 13.39 17.97 11.52
C ASP A 435 12.74 16.58 11.71
N GLU A 436 11.67 16.30 10.99
CA GLU A 436 11.01 14.98 11.00
C GLU A 436 11.91 13.91 10.38
N THR A 437 12.73 14.28 9.41
CA THR A 437 13.75 13.39 8.85
C THR A 437 14.83 13.09 9.88
N ALA A 438 15.39 14.11 10.53
CA ALA A 438 16.39 13.92 11.57
C ALA A 438 15.86 13.08 12.74
N ALA A 439 14.60 13.31 13.13
CA ALA A 439 13.94 12.52 14.19
C ALA A 439 13.59 11.08 13.77
N ALA A 440 13.55 10.80 12.48
CA ALA A 440 13.27 9.46 11.96
C ALA A 440 14.50 8.54 11.93
N PHE A 441 15.71 9.09 12.04
CA PHE A 441 16.93 8.31 11.95
C PHE A 441 17.76 8.41 13.24
N THR A 442 18.40 7.31 13.59
CA THR A 442 19.43 7.30 14.62
C THR A 442 20.72 7.95 14.09
N ALA A 443 21.65 8.32 15.01
CA ALA A 443 22.94 8.90 14.64
C ALA A 443 23.80 7.96 13.74
N ASP A 444 23.62 6.66 13.84
CA ASP A 444 24.28 5.63 13.03
C ASP A 444 23.48 5.21 11.79
N GLY A 445 22.40 5.95 11.47
CA GLY A 445 21.67 5.87 10.19
C GLY A 445 20.64 4.73 10.13
N TRP A 446 20.08 4.28 11.23
CA TRP A 446 18.94 3.38 11.25
C TRP A 446 17.64 4.18 11.30
N LEU A 447 16.66 3.77 10.50
CA LEU A 447 15.32 4.34 10.50
C LEU A 447 14.52 3.77 11.68
N HIS A 448 13.99 4.63 12.52
CA HIS A 448 12.96 4.30 13.51
C HIS A 448 11.65 3.96 12.79
N THR A 449 11.20 2.71 12.81
CA THR A 449 9.93 2.34 12.21
C THR A 449 8.74 2.75 13.06
N GLY A 450 8.96 2.89 14.36
CA GLY A 450 7.93 3.07 15.37
C GLY A 450 7.06 1.82 15.57
N ASP A 451 7.41 0.70 14.94
CA ASP A 451 6.75 -0.58 15.12
C ASP A 451 7.52 -1.42 16.17
N LEU A 452 6.79 -2.12 17.02
CA LEU A 452 7.31 -3.05 17.99
C LEU A 452 7.22 -4.48 17.46
N GLY A 453 8.28 -5.24 17.65
CA GLY A 453 8.35 -6.62 17.17
C GLY A 453 9.66 -7.30 17.55
N TYR A 454 9.89 -8.45 16.98
CA TYR A 454 11.15 -9.19 17.13
C TYR A 454 11.49 -9.96 15.86
N LEU A 455 12.75 -10.35 15.74
CA LEU A 455 13.23 -11.31 14.74
C LEU A 455 13.56 -12.63 15.46
N ASP A 456 13.19 -13.74 14.84
CA ASP A 456 13.66 -15.05 15.29
C ASP A 456 15.03 -15.40 14.67
N ALA A 457 15.60 -16.55 15.06
CA ALA A 457 16.90 -17.01 14.57
C ALA A 457 16.94 -17.35 13.07
N GLU A 458 15.78 -17.46 12.42
CA GLU A 458 15.64 -17.71 10.99
C GLU A 458 15.28 -16.44 10.20
N ASP A 459 15.39 -15.27 10.81
CA ASP A 459 15.06 -13.96 10.26
C ASP A 459 13.55 -13.74 9.94
N TYR A 460 12.65 -14.47 10.58
CA TYR A 460 11.23 -14.15 10.54
C TYR A 460 10.91 -13.02 11.50
N LEU A 461 10.21 -12.02 10.99
CA LEU A 461 9.78 -10.87 11.74
C LEU A 461 8.36 -11.10 12.27
N THR A 462 8.15 -10.83 13.55
CA THR A 462 6.83 -10.82 14.18
C THR A 462 6.53 -9.43 14.72
N LEU A 463 5.46 -8.82 14.23
CA LEU A 463 4.95 -7.55 14.75
C LEU A 463 4.12 -7.80 16.00
N VAL A 464 4.35 -6.99 17.02
CA VAL A 464 3.59 -7.03 18.28
C VAL A 464 2.68 -5.82 18.41
N GLY A 465 3.06 -4.67 17.86
CA GLY A 465 2.26 -3.45 17.92
C GLY A 465 2.99 -2.23 17.41
N ARG A 466 2.49 -1.04 17.79
CA ARG A 466 3.18 0.23 17.55
C ARG A 466 3.57 0.91 18.85
N LEU A 467 4.75 1.49 18.87
CA LEU A 467 5.27 2.22 20.03
C LEU A 467 4.32 3.35 20.45
N LYS A 468 3.84 4.13 19.47
CA LYS A 468 2.93 5.27 19.71
C LYS A 468 1.47 4.89 19.97
N GLU A 469 1.07 3.66 19.71
CA GLU A 469 -0.28 3.16 19.98
C GLU A 469 -0.35 2.46 21.34
N SER A 470 0.80 2.12 21.93
CA SER A 470 0.88 1.62 23.30
C SER A 470 0.54 2.74 24.27
N TYR A 471 -0.12 2.39 25.36
CA TYR A 471 -0.50 3.33 26.42
C TYR A 471 -0.09 2.81 27.78
N ARG A 472 -0.09 3.68 28.79
CA ARG A 472 0.28 3.32 30.16
C ARG A 472 -0.93 3.33 31.08
N CYS A 473 -1.29 2.14 31.56
CA CYS A 473 -2.37 1.98 32.53
C CYS A 473 -1.79 1.64 33.89
N GLY A 474 -1.91 2.58 34.84
CA GLY A 474 -1.35 2.42 36.20
C GLY A 474 0.18 2.30 36.22
N GLY A 475 0.86 2.91 35.24
CA GLY A 475 2.31 2.85 35.06
C GLY A 475 2.82 1.68 34.21
N GLU A 476 1.99 0.66 33.98
CA GLU A 476 2.32 -0.52 33.18
C GLU A 476 2.01 -0.26 31.70
N GLN A 477 2.89 -0.72 30.80
CA GLN A 477 2.68 -0.59 29.36
C GLN A 477 1.65 -1.61 28.87
N VAL A 478 0.68 -1.13 28.08
CA VAL A 478 -0.33 -1.95 27.42
C VAL A 478 -0.15 -1.85 25.91
N LEU A 479 -0.06 -3.00 25.28
CA LEU A 479 -0.12 -3.11 23.83
C LEU A 479 -1.57 -3.38 23.41
N PRO A 480 -2.23 -2.48 22.69
CA PRO A 480 -3.60 -2.69 22.22
C PRO A 480 -3.82 -4.03 21.52
N SER A 481 -2.81 -4.47 20.77
CA SER A 481 -2.84 -5.72 20.02
C SER A 481 -3.06 -6.97 20.90
N GLU A 482 -2.49 -7.01 22.10
CA GLU A 482 -2.69 -8.14 23.02
C GLU A 482 -4.15 -8.26 23.47
N VAL A 483 -4.80 -7.12 23.66
CA VAL A 483 -6.22 -7.07 24.04
C VAL A 483 -7.10 -7.41 22.82
N GLU A 484 -6.76 -6.89 21.66
CA GLU A 484 -7.45 -7.17 20.39
C GLU A 484 -7.42 -8.67 20.06
N ASP A 485 -6.28 -9.33 20.26
CA ASP A 485 -6.17 -10.79 20.03
C ASP A 485 -7.09 -11.61 20.92
N VAL A 486 -7.18 -11.25 22.20
CA VAL A 486 -8.10 -11.90 23.10
C VAL A 486 -9.55 -11.70 22.67
N LEU A 487 -9.93 -10.47 22.31
CA LEU A 487 -11.28 -10.17 21.84
C LEU A 487 -11.62 -10.91 20.53
N MET A 488 -10.68 -10.92 19.58
CA MET A 488 -10.85 -11.62 18.30
C MET A 488 -10.88 -13.15 18.44
N SER A 489 -10.46 -13.72 19.56
CA SER A 489 -10.63 -15.15 19.84
C SER A 489 -12.08 -15.56 20.13
N HIS A 490 -12.97 -14.59 20.38
CA HIS A 490 -14.39 -14.86 20.59
C HIS A 490 -15.09 -15.14 19.26
N PRO A 491 -15.88 -16.23 19.12
CA PRO A 491 -16.47 -16.65 17.85
C PRO A 491 -17.34 -15.59 17.15
N ALA A 492 -18.02 -14.73 17.93
CA ALA A 492 -18.89 -13.70 17.39
C ALA A 492 -18.14 -12.45 16.91
N VAL A 493 -16.86 -12.30 17.24
CA VAL A 493 -16.06 -11.09 16.89
C VAL A 493 -15.45 -11.25 15.51
N LEU A 494 -15.70 -10.27 14.65
CA LEU A 494 -15.08 -10.14 13.32
C LEU A 494 -13.78 -9.32 13.40
N GLN A 495 -13.86 -8.16 14.08
CA GLN A 495 -12.73 -7.26 14.28
C GLN A 495 -12.78 -6.65 15.68
N ALA A 496 -11.61 -6.39 16.25
CA ALA A 496 -11.48 -5.64 17.48
C ALA A 496 -10.35 -4.62 17.35
N HIS A 497 -10.60 -3.41 17.86
CA HIS A 497 -9.62 -2.33 17.88
C HIS A 497 -9.63 -1.70 19.27
N VAL A 498 -8.45 -1.54 19.88
CA VAL A 498 -8.33 -0.94 21.21
C VAL A 498 -7.57 0.37 21.10
N ALA A 499 -8.17 1.40 21.69
CA ALA A 499 -7.59 2.74 21.71
C ALA A 499 -7.60 3.29 23.16
N PRO A 500 -6.57 4.05 23.56
CA PRO A 500 -6.52 4.64 24.89
C PRO A 500 -7.42 5.88 25.01
N ILE A 501 -7.92 6.08 26.21
CA ILE A 501 -8.49 7.36 26.66
C ILE A 501 -7.87 7.77 27.99
N PRO A 502 -7.79 9.08 28.30
CA PRO A 502 -7.33 9.54 29.60
C PRO A 502 -8.20 9.04 30.76
N ASP A 503 -7.57 8.69 31.88
CA ASP A 503 -8.23 8.30 33.13
C ASP A 503 -7.52 8.97 34.32
N GLU A 504 -8.26 9.60 35.21
CA GLU A 504 -7.70 10.37 36.33
C GLU A 504 -6.84 9.51 37.27
N ARG A 505 -7.18 8.23 37.44
CA ARG A 505 -6.53 7.36 38.39
C ARG A 505 -5.41 6.53 37.77
N MET A 506 -5.62 6.04 36.54
CA MET A 506 -4.72 5.11 35.89
C MET A 506 -3.80 5.77 34.85
N GLY A 507 -3.97 7.10 34.62
CA GLY A 507 -3.35 7.83 33.54
C GLY A 507 -4.07 7.61 32.23
N GLU A 508 -4.06 6.38 31.75
CA GLU A 508 -4.81 5.97 30.54
C GLU A 508 -5.49 4.60 30.76
N VAL A 509 -6.62 4.39 30.09
CA VAL A 509 -7.33 3.11 30.05
C VAL A 509 -7.74 2.77 28.63
N GLY A 510 -7.80 1.48 28.30
CA GLY A 510 -8.22 1.01 26.99
C GLY A 510 -9.74 1.04 26.82
N VAL A 511 -10.19 1.43 25.62
CA VAL A 511 -11.55 1.23 25.13
C VAL A 511 -11.49 0.30 23.93
N ALA A 512 -12.27 -0.78 23.97
CA ALA A 512 -12.35 -1.75 22.89
C ALA A 512 -13.53 -1.40 21.96
N PHE A 513 -13.25 -1.30 20.66
CA PHE A 513 -14.25 -1.19 19.59
C PHE A 513 -14.36 -2.53 18.89
N VAL A 514 -15.56 -3.11 18.92
CA VAL A 514 -15.79 -4.47 18.43
C VAL A 514 -16.78 -4.47 17.29
N VAL A 515 -16.41 -5.12 16.19
CA VAL A 515 -17.29 -5.42 15.07
C VAL A 515 -17.68 -6.90 15.17
N LEU A 516 -18.98 -7.17 15.19
CA LEU A 516 -19.49 -8.54 15.23
C LEU A 516 -19.61 -9.12 13.83
N ARG A 517 -19.55 -10.45 13.74
CA ARG A 517 -19.86 -11.19 12.51
C ARG A 517 -21.35 -11.06 12.18
N ASP A 518 -21.68 -11.10 10.90
CA ASP A 518 -23.07 -11.06 10.44
C ASP A 518 -23.94 -12.11 11.15
N LYS A 519 -25.12 -11.67 11.60
CA LYS A 519 -26.10 -12.49 12.31
C LYS A 519 -25.64 -13.04 13.66
N MET A 520 -24.47 -12.65 14.16
CA MET A 520 -24.02 -13.00 15.50
C MET A 520 -24.34 -11.86 16.47
N SER A 521 -24.61 -12.21 17.72
CA SER A 521 -24.81 -11.28 18.82
C SER A 521 -23.88 -11.63 19.98
N CYS A 522 -23.38 -10.61 20.66
CA CYS A 522 -22.58 -10.76 21.86
C CYS A 522 -22.79 -9.52 22.74
N GLU A 523 -22.89 -9.73 24.03
CA GLU A 523 -22.96 -8.62 25.00
C GLU A 523 -21.57 -8.23 25.47
N SER A 524 -21.37 -6.97 25.83
CA SER A 524 -20.08 -6.45 26.33
C SER A 524 -19.55 -7.25 27.54
N ILE A 525 -20.47 -7.65 28.43
CA ILE A 525 -20.15 -8.44 29.63
C ILE A 525 -19.45 -9.76 29.28
N ALA A 526 -19.81 -10.42 28.18
CA ALA A 526 -19.15 -11.67 27.78
C ALA A 526 -17.70 -11.43 27.33
N LEU A 527 -17.46 -10.35 26.59
CA LEU A 527 -16.12 -9.94 26.14
C LEU A 527 -15.25 -9.43 27.30
N GLU A 528 -15.84 -8.70 28.23
CA GLU A 528 -15.18 -8.27 29.46
C GLU A 528 -14.77 -9.48 30.33
N ALA A 529 -15.65 -10.48 30.45
CA ALA A 529 -15.35 -11.72 31.18
C ALA A 529 -14.20 -12.48 30.50
N LEU A 530 -14.18 -12.56 29.16
CA LEU A 530 -13.10 -13.18 28.39
C LEU A 530 -11.76 -12.45 28.62
N CYS A 531 -11.78 -11.11 28.59
CA CYS A 531 -10.58 -10.31 28.87
C CYS A 531 -10.13 -10.50 30.33
N LYS A 532 -11.04 -10.57 31.29
CA LYS A 532 -10.74 -10.80 32.70
C LYS A 532 -10.11 -12.16 32.95
N GLU A 533 -10.53 -13.18 32.22
CA GLU A 533 -9.96 -14.54 32.30
C GLU A 533 -8.54 -14.60 31.75
N ARG A 534 -8.26 -13.89 30.65
CA ARG A 534 -7.03 -14.08 29.87
C ARG A 534 -6.00 -12.97 29.98
N LEU A 535 -6.37 -11.81 30.53
CA LEU A 535 -5.50 -10.63 30.60
C LEU A 535 -5.27 -10.16 32.03
N ALA A 536 -4.06 -9.69 32.30
CA ALA A 536 -3.75 -8.97 33.52
C ALA A 536 -4.71 -7.75 33.68
N ARG A 537 -5.04 -7.39 34.90
CA ARG A 537 -6.05 -6.37 35.22
C ARG A 537 -5.83 -5.03 34.53
N PHE A 538 -4.59 -4.59 34.41
CA PHE A 538 -4.24 -3.31 33.79
C PHE A 538 -4.39 -3.32 32.26
N LYS A 539 -4.42 -4.50 31.63
CA LYS A 539 -4.65 -4.68 30.17
C LYS A 539 -6.14 -4.78 29.82
N GLN A 540 -7.02 -5.04 30.80
CA GLN A 540 -8.45 -5.20 30.53
C GLN A 540 -9.06 -3.88 30.08
N PRO A 541 -9.78 -3.85 28.95
CA PRO A 541 -10.43 -2.63 28.49
C PRO A 541 -11.50 -2.16 29.50
N ARG A 542 -11.56 -0.85 29.73
CA ARG A 542 -12.52 -0.24 30.64
C ARG A 542 -13.94 -0.25 30.05
N HIS A 543 -14.05 -0.16 28.75
CA HIS A 543 -15.30 -0.11 28.01
C HIS A 543 -15.19 -0.97 26.77
N VAL A 544 -16.32 -1.58 26.37
CA VAL A 544 -16.49 -2.31 25.11
C VAL A 544 -17.63 -1.63 24.34
N LEU A 545 -17.32 -1.08 23.17
CA LEU A 545 -18.27 -0.40 22.29
C LEU A 545 -18.40 -1.21 21.00
N PHE A 546 -19.63 -1.37 20.52
CA PHE A 546 -19.89 -2.07 19.26
C PHE A 546 -20.06 -1.07 18.12
N LEU A 547 -19.42 -1.33 16.99
CA LEU A 547 -19.51 -0.54 15.76
C LEU A 547 -19.79 -1.43 14.57
N SER A 548 -20.29 -0.84 13.48
CA SER A 548 -20.30 -1.52 12.19
C SER A 548 -18.90 -1.42 11.55
N ALA A 549 -18.58 -2.34 10.64
CA ALA A 549 -17.28 -2.32 9.95
C ALA A 549 -17.03 -1.01 9.16
N SER A 550 -18.11 -0.40 8.65
CA SER A 550 -18.07 0.89 7.93
C SER A 550 -17.74 2.08 8.82
N ASP A 551 -17.99 1.99 10.12
CA ASP A 551 -17.81 3.09 11.07
C ASP A 551 -16.40 3.10 11.68
N ILE A 552 -15.61 2.06 11.44
CA ILE A 552 -14.19 2.02 11.85
C ILE A 552 -13.39 2.97 10.94
N PRO A 553 -12.83 4.06 11.47
CA PRO A 553 -11.98 4.95 10.68
C PRO A 553 -10.69 4.23 10.29
N THR A 554 -10.46 4.05 8.98
CA THR A 554 -9.30 3.34 8.47
C THR A 554 -8.43 4.19 7.56
N THR A 555 -7.18 3.77 7.39
CA THR A 555 -6.32 4.25 6.32
C THR A 555 -6.70 3.57 5.00
N PRO A 556 -6.22 4.07 3.84
CA PRO A 556 -6.43 3.41 2.55
C PRO A 556 -5.94 1.97 2.47
N SER A 557 -4.97 1.60 3.29
CA SER A 557 -4.47 0.24 3.45
C SER A 557 -5.30 -0.60 4.43
N GLY A 558 -6.48 -0.12 4.85
CA GLY A 558 -7.40 -0.84 5.74
C GLY A 558 -7.01 -0.84 7.22
N ARG A 559 -6.02 -0.04 7.63
CA ARG A 559 -5.56 0.04 9.01
C ARG A 559 -6.41 1.01 9.83
N ALA A 560 -6.87 0.58 11.02
CA ALA A 560 -7.63 1.45 11.93
C ALA A 560 -6.81 2.67 12.40
N ARG A 561 -7.44 3.84 12.37
CA ARG A 561 -6.87 5.12 12.85
C ARG A 561 -7.22 5.29 14.33
N LYS A 562 -6.39 4.70 15.21
CA LYS A 562 -6.69 4.60 16.64
C LYS A 562 -6.88 5.95 17.34
N PHE A 563 -6.22 7.01 16.89
CA PHE A 563 -6.42 8.34 17.47
C PHE A 563 -7.86 8.87 17.24
N LEU A 564 -8.47 8.53 16.09
CA LEU A 564 -9.88 8.86 15.85
C LEU A 564 -10.81 7.98 16.70
N LEU A 565 -10.44 6.71 16.91
CA LEU A 565 -11.17 5.85 17.83
C LEU A 565 -11.11 6.37 19.27
N SER A 566 -9.96 6.89 19.73
CA SER A 566 -9.86 7.54 21.04
C SER A 566 -10.81 8.74 21.15
N GLN A 567 -10.89 9.58 20.12
CA GLN A 567 -11.82 10.70 20.07
C GLN A 567 -13.27 10.22 20.09
N MET A 568 -13.64 9.24 19.24
CA MET A 568 -14.98 8.65 19.22
C MET A 568 -15.36 8.04 20.57
N ALA A 569 -14.41 7.42 21.29
CA ALA A 569 -14.64 6.91 22.63
C ALA A 569 -15.00 8.04 23.60
N LEU A 570 -14.24 9.13 23.59
CA LEU A 570 -14.50 10.27 24.47
C LEU A 570 -15.86 10.91 24.21
N GLU A 571 -16.25 11.04 22.95
CA GLU A 571 -17.59 11.53 22.54
C GLU A 571 -18.70 10.58 22.98
N SER A 572 -18.55 9.26 22.68
CA SER A 572 -19.57 8.24 23.00
C SER A 572 -19.79 8.06 24.50
N LEU A 573 -18.75 8.28 25.30
CA LEU A 573 -18.80 8.18 26.76
C LEU A 573 -19.19 9.52 27.43
N GLY A 574 -19.43 10.57 26.66
CA GLY A 574 -19.81 11.90 27.18
C GLY A 574 -18.70 12.62 27.93
N LEU A 575 -17.43 12.27 27.65
CA LEU A 575 -16.25 12.86 28.29
C LEU A 575 -15.78 14.14 27.59
N ILE A 576 -16.19 14.34 26.36
CA ILE A 576 -16.04 15.60 25.60
C ILE A 576 -17.30 15.88 24.78
N THR A 577 -17.53 17.15 24.44
CA THR A 577 -18.61 17.53 23.51
C THR A 577 -18.16 17.24 22.08
N PRO A 578 -19.03 16.66 21.19
CA PRO A 578 -18.70 16.51 19.78
C PRO A 578 -18.33 17.84 19.13
N LEU A 579 -17.29 17.86 18.32
CA LEU A 579 -16.87 19.02 17.53
C LEU A 579 -17.81 19.30 16.36
#